data_52e31bce595c570b1a1eb4467c5b8b72
#
_entry.id   52e31bce595c570b1a1eb4467c5b8b72
#
_cell.length_a   1.000
_cell.length_b   1.000
_cell.length_c   1.000
_cell.angle_alpha   90.00
_cell.angle_beta   90.00
_cell.angle_gamma   90.00
#
_symmetry.space_group_name_H-M   'P 1'
#
loop_
_entity.id
_entity.type
_entity.pdbx_description
1 polymer ?
#
loop_
_entity_poly.entity_id
_entity_poly.type
_entity_poly.pdbx_seq_one_letter_code
_entity_poly.pdbx_strand_id
1 'polypeptide(L)'
;MTHPQKSERYIKYSEILVSNSFSEAKQKEGHFFLRTMEQAAFVVNLENDEEGCVTILYGFTSTSYMGNEEWFVEHGSDIADCQVRNILCVWDEESEVNARTSISDFYEQYKNHTKEEILAVKKERQKEFLAHFAHALEPLGFKKKGTKWTRALDNGRALTFDAQKSAFSDQYYFNVIVHEASNVYARYSYERVVMYGSDIYNWQLMTSEQIENLIQYALKNYIEPKIN
;
A
#
# COMPACT_ATOMS: atom_id res chain seq x y z
N MET A 1 -24.82 7.49 -10.18
CA MET A 1 -23.91 8.07 -9.18
C MET A 1 -23.41 9.38 -9.77
N THR A 2 -23.71 10.51 -9.15
CA THR A 2 -23.19 11.83 -9.55
C THR A 2 -21.73 11.86 -9.13
N HIS A 3 -20.82 12.08 -10.08
CA HIS A 3 -19.41 12.32 -9.75
C HIS A 3 -19.33 13.56 -8.85
N PRO A 4 -18.56 13.52 -7.75
CA PRO A 4 -18.36 14.71 -6.93
C PRO A 4 -17.81 15.84 -7.81
N GLN A 5 -18.33 17.06 -7.59
CA GLN A 5 -17.89 18.23 -8.32
C GLN A 5 -16.41 18.46 -8.02
N LYS A 6 -15.57 18.51 -9.06
CA LYS A 6 -14.12 18.73 -8.92
C LYS A 6 -13.88 20.04 -8.14
N SER A 7 -13.14 19.96 -7.03
CA SER A 7 -12.79 21.14 -6.27
C SER A 7 -11.85 22.06 -7.07
N GLU A 8 -11.80 23.35 -6.74
CA GLU A 8 -10.84 24.29 -7.35
C GLU A 8 -9.39 23.81 -7.18
N ARG A 9 -9.07 23.23 -6.05
CA ARG A 9 -7.76 22.63 -5.75
C ARG A 9 -7.45 21.46 -6.66
N TYR A 10 -8.42 20.57 -6.90
CA TYR A 10 -8.28 19.47 -7.84
C TYR A 10 -7.98 19.96 -9.26
N ILE A 11 -8.70 20.96 -9.76
CA ILE A 11 -8.49 21.56 -11.07
C ILE A 11 -7.08 22.14 -11.16
N LYS A 12 -6.67 22.92 -10.15
CA LYS A 12 -5.33 23.50 -10.04
C LYS A 12 -4.22 22.44 -10.15
N TYR A 13 -4.34 21.31 -9.44
CA TYR A 13 -3.34 20.24 -9.52
C TYR A 13 -3.31 19.57 -10.88
N SER A 14 -4.46 19.32 -11.48
CA SER A 14 -4.55 18.78 -12.85
C SER A 14 -3.79 19.66 -13.85
N GLU A 15 -4.00 20.98 -13.78
CA GLU A 15 -3.33 21.96 -14.63
C GLU A 15 -1.81 21.99 -14.39
N ILE A 16 -1.38 21.91 -13.13
CA ILE A 16 0.03 21.84 -12.78
C ILE A 16 0.69 20.60 -13.36
N LEU A 17 0.05 19.44 -13.28
CA LEU A 17 0.59 18.19 -13.83
C LEU A 17 0.72 18.27 -15.35
N VAL A 18 -0.31 18.74 -16.03
CA VAL A 18 -0.27 18.92 -17.49
C VAL A 18 0.83 19.91 -17.92
N SER A 19 0.98 21.03 -17.21
CA SER A 19 2.03 22.02 -17.50
C SER A 19 3.46 21.48 -17.22
N ASN A 20 3.59 20.43 -16.43
CA ASN A 20 4.86 19.73 -16.18
C ASN A 20 5.06 18.47 -17.05
N SER A 21 4.42 18.43 -18.20
CA SER A 21 4.56 17.35 -19.18
C SER A 21 4.04 16.00 -18.74
N PHE A 22 3.04 15.99 -17.84
CA PHE A 22 2.25 14.79 -17.59
C PHE A 22 1.12 14.70 -18.61
N SER A 23 0.93 13.54 -19.19
CA SER A 23 -0.22 13.23 -20.05
C SER A 23 -1.36 12.72 -19.19
N GLU A 24 -2.57 13.26 -19.39
CA GLU A 24 -3.78 12.75 -18.74
C GLU A 24 -4.15 11.40 -19.36
N ALA A 25 -4.21 10.36 -18.53
CA ALA A 25 -4.58 9.02 -18.98
C ALA A 25 -6.09 8.81 -18.85
N LYS A 26 -6.70 8.22 -19.88
CA LYS A 26 -8.13 7.90 -19.90
C LYS A 26 -8.38 6.60 -19.15
N GLN A 27 -9.01 6.66 -17.98
CA GLN A 27 -9.53 5.49 -17.30
C GLN A 27 -11.03 5.60 -17.00
N LYS A 28 -11.67 4.46 -16.78
CA LYS A 28 -13.10 4.40 -16.44
C LYS A 28 -13.42 5.00 -15.09
N GLU A 29 -12.48 4.95 -14.16
CA GLU A 29 -12.62 5.44 -12.78
C GLU A 29 -11.33 6.17 -12.37
N GLY A 30 -11.43 7.46 -12.08
CA GLY A 30 -10.33 8.30 -11.62
C GLY A 30 -9.61 9.10 -12.70
N HIS A 31 -8.78 10.04 -12.27
CA HIS A 31 -7.94 10.86 -13.14
C HIS A 31 -6.48 10.52 -12.87
N PHE A 32 -5.85 9.93 -13.88
CA PHE A 32 -4.46 9.55 -13.85
C PHE A 32 -3.65 10.45 -14.76
N PHE A 33 -2.46 10.78 -14.30
CA PHE A 33 -1.48 11.54 -15.05
C PHE A 33 -0.22 10.71 -15.16
N LEU A 34 0.35 10.65 -16.35
CA LEU A 34 1.52 9.86 -16.67
C LEU A 34 2.64 10.73 -17.21
N ARG A 35 3.86 10.47 -16.73
CA ARG A 35 5.07 10.92 -17.37
C ARG A 35 5.95 9.72 -17.64
N THR A 36 6.10 9.38 -18.92
CA THR A 36 6.91 8.23 -19.32
C THR A 36 8.39 8.56 -19.31
N MET A 37 9.18 7.55 -19.01
CA MET A 37 10.64 7.56 -19.03
C MET A 37 11.12 6.33 -19.78
N GLU A 38 12.42 6.19 -20.02
CA GLU A 38 12.97 5.11 -20.85
C GLU A 38 12.54 3.71 -20.39
N GLN A 39 12.50 3.45 -19.09
CA GLN A 39 12.23 2.11 -18.53
C GLN A 39 11.10 2.08 -17.49
N ALA A 40 10.46 3.21 -17.23
CA ALA A 40 9.42 3.35 -16.22
C ALA A 40 8.43 4.45 -16.60
N ALA A 41 7.31 4.52 -15.89
CA ALA A 41 6.42 5.66 -15.92
C ALA A 41 6.17 6.17 -14.49
N PHE A 42 6.15 7.49 -14.34
CA PHE A 42 5.70 8.15 -13.13
C PHE A 42 4.20 8.38 -13.24
N VAL A 43 3.46 7.83 -12.30
CA VAL A 43 1.99 7.86 -12.27
C VAL A 43 1.55 8.73 -11.11
N VAL A 44 0.61 9.63 -11.35
CA VAL A 44 -0.06 10.42 -10.32
C VAL A 44 -1.56 10.24 -10.48
N ASN A 45 -2.24 9.87 -9.39
CA ASN A 45 -3.70 9.84 -9.31
C ASN A 45 -4.17 10.92 -8.35
N LEU A 46 -5.15 11.70 -8.77
CA LEU A 46 -5.81 12.71 -7.95
C LEU A 46 -7.21 12.23 -7.58
N GLU A 47 -7.47 12.14 -6.29
CA GLU A 47 -8.79 11.87 -5.73
C GLU A 47 -9.28 13.09 -4.97
N ASN A 48 -10.56 13.42 -5.12
CA ASN A 48 -11.18 14.56 -4.45
C ASN A 48 -12.29 14.05 -3.54
N ASP A 49 -12.26 14.41 -2.27
CA ASP A 49 -13.35 14.12 -1.35
C ASP A 49 -14.45 15.20 -1.34
N GLU A 50 -15.52 14.94 -0.60
CA GLU A 50 -16.66 15.86 -0.48
C GLU A 50 -16.31 17.15 0.30
N GLU A 51 -15.25 17.14 1.11
CA GLU A 51 -14.78 18.26 1.90
C GLU A 51 -13.78 19.15 1.15
N GLY A 52 -13.41 18.75 -0.08
CA GLY A 52 -12.46 19.49 -0.93
C GLY A 52 -10.99 19.20 -0.60
N CYS A 53 -10.70 18.18 0.20
CA CYS A 53 -9.36 17.63 0.32
C CYS A 53 -8.99 16.91 -0.99
N VAL A 54 -7.75 17.08 -1.44
CA VAL A 54 -7.23 16.34 -2.58
C VAL A 54 -6.21 15.33 -2.08
N THR A 55 -6.52 14.06 -2.29
CA THR A 55 -5.58 12.97 -2.07
C THR A 55 -4.76 12.75 -3.33
N ILE A 56 -3.45 12.79 -3.19
CA ILE A 56 -2.49 12.59 -4.27
C ILE A 56 -1.79 11.26 -4.04
N LEU A 57 -2.08 10.30 -4.91
CA LEU A 57 -1.41 9.01 -4.96
C LEU A 57 -0.40 9.07 -6.10
N TYR A 58 0.85 8.70 -5.85
CA TYR A 58 1.88 8.74 -6.88
C TYR A 58 2.87 7.59 -6.73
N GLY A 59 3.48 7.20 -7.85
CA GLY A 59 4.39 6.09 -7.85
C GLY A 59 5.09 5.87 -9.19
N PHE A 60 5.99 4.89 -9.20
CA PHE A 60 6.65 4.41 -10.41
C PHE A 60 6.18 3.02 -10.78
N THR A 61 5.86 2.83 -12.05
CA THR A 61 5.60 1.53 -12.66
C THR A 61 6.57 1.27 -13.79
N SER A 62 6.86 0.00 -14.05
CA SER A 62 7.74 -0.39 -15.14
C SER A 62 7.00 -0.29 -16.48
N THR A 63 7.58 0.39 -17.46
CA THR A 63 7.03 0.49 -18.83
C THR A 63 7.11 -0.80 -19.63
N SER A 64 7.86 -1.80 -19.16
CA SER A 64 8.05 -3.07 -19.91
C SER A 64 6.76 -3.86 -20.14
N TYR A 65 5.68 -3.47 -19.53
CA TYR A 65 4.38 -4.12 -19.69
C TYR A 65 3.75 -3.86 -21.07
N MET A 66 4.03 -2.71 -21.71
CA MET A 66 3.11 -2.18 -22.69
C MET A 66 3.74 -1.67 -23.98
N GLY A 67 5.02 -1.60 -24.06
CA GLY A 67 5.72 -1.34 -25.32
C GLY A 67 5.74 0.11 -25.81
N ASN A 68 4.80 1.00 -25.45
CA ASN A 68 4.82 2.39 -25.87
C ASN A 68 3.98 3.33 -24.98
N GLU A 69 4.29 4.63 -25.07
CA GLU A 69 3.64 5.71 -24.34
C GLU A 69 2.15 5.85 -24.73
N GLU A 70 1.84 5.66 -26.00
CA GLU A 70 0.49 5.80 -26.56
C GLU A 70 -0.49 4.82 -25.87
N TRP A 71 -0.05 3.60 -25.65
CA TRP A 71 -0.84 2.61 -24.93
C TRP A 71 -1.12 3.04 -23.47
N PHE A 72 -0.14 3.58 -22.75
CA PHE A 72 -0.33 4.10 -21.39
C PHE A 72 -1.33 5.27 -21.36
N VAL A 73 -1.27 6.16 -22.34
CA VAL A 73 -2.20 7.29 -22.44
C VAL A 73 -3.63 6.82 -22.72
N GLU A 74 -3.79 5.77 -23.54
CA GLU A 74 -5.10 5.24 -23.90
C GLU A 74 -5.73 4.36 -22.81
N HIS A 75 -4.92 3.53 -22.15
CA HIS A 75 -5.40 2.50 -21.22
C HIS A 75 -5.15 2.86 -19.76
N GLY A 76 -4.24 3.78 -19.51
CA GLY A 76 -3.81 4.20 -18.19
C GLY A 76 -2.97 3.14 -17.48
N SER A 77 -2.34 3.55 -16.40
CA SER A 77 -1.73 2.62 -15.42
C SER A 77 -2.27 2.97 -14.05
N ASP A 78 -2.90 2.02 -13.40
CA ASP A 78 -3.39 2.21 -12.05
C ASP A 78 -2.21 2.44 -11.10
N ILE A 79 -2.41 3.28 -10.09
CA ILE A 79 -1.47 3.40 -8.97
C ILE A 79 -1.20 2.02 -8.32
N ALA A 80 -2.16 1.10 -8.42
CA ALA A 80 -2.01 -0.30 -8.00
C ALA A 80 -0.87 -1.04 -8.72
N ASP A 81 -0.57 -0.67 -9.98
CA ASP A 81 0.49 -1.28 -10.79
C ASP A 81 1.87 -0.75 -10.45
N CYS A 82 1.96 0.37 -9.72
CA CYS A 82 3.23 0.96 -9.33
C CYS A 82 4.02 0.04 -8.40
N GLN A 83 5.31 -0.09 -8.69
CA GLN A 83 6.25 -0.88 -7.88
C GLN A 83 6.63 -0.16 -6.60
N VAL A 84 6.72 1.16 -6.65
CA VAL A 84 6.93 2.05 -5.52
C VAL A 84 5.84 3.10 -5.53
N ARG A 85 5.21 3.35 -4.38
CA ARG A 85 4.06 4.25 -4.22
C ARG A 85 4.18 5.10 -2.98
N ASN A 86 3.48 6.24 -3.02
CA ASN A 86 3.29 7.11 -1.87
C ASN A 86 1.90 7.77 -1.92
N ILE A 87 1.49 8.38 -0.82
CA ILE A 87 0.22 9.07 -0.67
C ILE A 87 0.42 10.38 0.11
N LEU A 88 -0.27 11.42 -0.31
CA LEU A 88 -0.34 12.70 0.37
C LEU A 88 -1.77 13.21 0.36
N CYS A 89 -2.16 13.94 1.41
CA CYS A 89 -3.41 14.65 1.47
C CYS A 89 -3.15 16.16 1.52
N VAL A 90 -3.90 16.92 0.74
CA VAL A 90 -3.75 18.36 0.61
C VAL A 90 -5.06 19.05 0.96
N TRP A 91 -5.06 19.80 2.06
CA TRP A 91 -6.24 20.53 2.56
C TRP A 91 -6.00 22.03 2.76
N ASP A 92 -4.74 22.48 2.82
CA ASP A 92 -4.34 23.87 3.01
C ASP A 92 -3.05 24.21 2.24
N GLU A 93 -2.56 25.46 2.37
CA GLU A 93 -1.36 25.93 1.69
C GLU A 93 -0.09 25.24 2.18
N GLU A 94 0.01 24.93 3.47
CA GLU A 94 1.19 24.26 4.02
C GLU A 94 1.29 22.82 3.50
N SER A 95 0.20 22.06 3.53
CA SER A 95 0.15 20.72 2.97
C SER A 95 0.36 20.72 1.45
N GLU A 96 -0.04 21.78 0.74
CA GLU A 96 0.25 21.97 -0.69
C GLU A 96 1.76 22.10 -0.95
N VAL A 97 2.46 22.94 -0.20
CA VAL A 97 3.91 23.11 -0.34
C VAL A 97 4.63 21.80 -0.04
N ASN A 98 4.25 21.12 1.04
CA ASN A 98 4.80 19.83 1.42
C ASN A 98 4.57 18.76 0.35
N ALA A 99 3.37 18.73 -0.25
CA ALA A 99 3.05 17.78 -1.32
C ALA A 99 3.91 18.02 -2.57
N ARG A 100 4.09 19.26 -2.99
CA ARG A 100 4.93 19.61 -4.15
C ARG A 100 6.38 19.16 -3.95
N THR A 101 6.94 19.46 -2.76
CA THR A 101 8.31 19.06 -2.42
C THR A 101 8.43 17.54 -2.41
N SER A 102 7.53 16.85 -1.72
CA SER A 102 7.56 15.39 -1.62
C SER A 102 7.42 14.67 -2.96
N ILE A 103 6.55 15.17 -3.85
CA ILE A 103 6.38 14.60 -5.20
C ILE A 103 7.64 14.84 -6.03
N SER A 104 8.22 16.06 -5.96
CA SER A 104 9.44 16.40 -6.66
C SER A 104 10.62 15.54 -6.20
N ASP A 105 10.83 15.43 -4.89
CA ASP A 105 11.90 14.62 -4.32
C ASP A 105 11.77 13.15 -4.69
N PHE A 106 10.55 12.62 -4.63
CA PHE A 106 10.27 11.25 -5.03
C PHE A 106 10.55 11.03 -6.54
N TYR A 107 10.13 11.98 -7.40
CA TYR A 107 10.44 11.92 -8.82
C TYR A 107 11.94 11.93 -9.07
N GLU A 108 12.69 12.87 -8.46
CA GLU A 108 14.13 12.98 -8.61
C GLU A 108 14.87 11.72 -8.11
N GLN A 109 14.37 11.13 -7.04
CA GLN A 109 14.93 9.89 -6.48
C GLN A 109 14.86 8.72 -7.47
N TYR A 110 13.76 8.58 -8.22
CA TYR A 110 13.53 7.38 -9.01
C TYR A 110 13.63 7.56 -10.53
N LYS A 111 13.66 8.81 -11.05
CA LYS A 111 13.59 9.08 -12.49
C LYS A 111 14.66 8.39 -13.36
N ASN A 112 15.80 8.05 -12.76
CA ASN A 112 16.91 7.38 -13.45
C ASN A 112 17.04 5.89 -13.08
N HIS A 113 16.11 5.35 -12.26
CA HIS A 113 16.17 3.95 -11.86
C HIS A 113 15.69 3.04 -12.98
N THR A 114 16.39 1.93 -13.16
CA THR A 114 15.94 0.81 -13.99
C THR A 114 14.77 0.09 -13.33
N LYS A 115 14.09 -0.75 -14.11
CA LYS A 115 13.04 -1.62 -13.59
C LYS A 115 13.53 -2.50 -12.45
N GLU A 116 14.71 -3.07 -12.60
CA GLU A 116 15.33 -3.97 -11.62
C GLU A 116 15.62 -3.24 -10.31
N GLU A 117 16.09 -2.00 -10.38
CA GLU A 117 16.34 -1.17 -9.20
C GLU A 117 15.04 -0.79 -8.48
N ILE A 118 13.98 -0.42 -9.22
CA ILE A 118 12.66 -0.12 -8.64
C ILE A 118 12.10 -1.37 -7.94
N LEU A 119 12.24 -2.56 -8.56
CA LEU A 119 11.79 -3.81 -7.96
C LEU A 119 12.62 -4.19 -6.71
N ALA A 120 13.91 -3.89 -6.70
CA ALA A 120 14.77 -4.11 -5.54
C ALA A 120 14.36 -3.22 -4.36
N VAL A 121 14.11 -1.93 -4.60
CA VAL A 121 13.59 -1.00 -3.58
C VAL A 121 12.25 -1.49 -3.02
N LYS A 122 11.33 -1.90 -3.88
CA LYS A 122 10.05 -2.47 -3.46
C LYS A 122 10.24 -3.66 -2.52
N LYS A 123 11.13 -4.59 -2.90
CA LYS A 123 11.41 -5.78 -2.10
C LYS A 123 11.99 -5.44 -0.72
N GLU A 124 12.89 -4.47 -0.65
CA GLU A 124 13.48 -4.06 0.62
C GLU A 124 12.42 -3.37 1.51
N ARG A 125 11.64 -2.45 0.98
CA ARG A 125 10.53 -1.82 1.73
C ARG A 125 9.52 -2.85 2.25
N GLN A 126 9.20 -3.89 1.44
CA GLN A 126 8.33 -4.99 1.88
C GLN A 126 8.94 -5.78 3.03
N LYS A 127 10.23 -6.02 2.99
CA LYS A 127 10.97 -6.70 4.06
C LYS A 127 10.98 -5.87 5.35
N GLU A 128 11.19 -4.56 5.24
CA GLU A 128 11.12 -3.62 6.36
C GLU A 128 9.72 -3.59 6.98
N PHE A 129 8.67 -3.51 6.15
CA PHE A 129 7.28 -3.59 6.61
C PHE A 129 7.01 -4.86 7.43
N LEU A 130 7.42 -6.01 6.93
CA LEU A 130 7.26 -7.28 7.64
C LEU A 130 8.18 -7.40 8.87
N ALA A 131 9.26 -6.63 8.94
CA ALA A 131 10.14 -6.60 10.11
C ALA A 131 9.48 -5.92 11.31
N HIS A 132 8.61 -4.92 11.11
CA HIS A 132 7.84 -4.32 12.20
C HIS A 132 7.00 -5.37 12.95
N PHE A 133 6.33 -6.27 12.21
CA PHE A 133 5.56 -7.37 12.82
C PHE A 133 6.47 -8.40 13.54
N ALA A 134 7.62 -8.72 12.95
CA ALA A 134 8.57 -9.61 13.60
C ALA A 134 9.03 -9.02 14.95
N HIS A 135 9.41 -7.75 14.96
CA HIS A 135 9.86 -7.05 16.17
C HIS A 135 8.80 -7.04 17.28
N ALA A 136 7.53 -6.93 16.93
CA ALA A 136 6.43 -6.95 17.89
C ALA A 136 6.06 -8.36 18.38
N LEU A 137 6.15 -9.38 17.52
CA LEU A 137 5.68 -10.73 17.80
C LEU A 137 6.75 -11.64 18.43
N GLU A 138 8.02 -11.47 18.07
CA GLU A 138 9.12 -12.30 18.59
C GLU A 138 9.28 -12.24 20.11
N PRO A 139 9.19 -11.07 20.79
CA PRO A 139 9.21 -10.99 22.24
C PRO A 139 8.07 -11.75 22.92
N LEU A 140 6.96 -11.97 22.22
CA LEU A 140 5.82 -12.76 22.70
C LEU A 140 6.00 -14.26 22.46
N GLY A 141 7.18 -14.71 22.01
CA GLY A 141 7.51 -16.10 21.76
C GLY A 141 7.08 -16.66 20.41
N PHE A 142 6.68 -15.80 19.48
CA PHE A 142 6.41 -16.23 18.12
C PHE A 142 7.70 -16.50 17.33
N LYS A 143 7.68 -17.55 16.52
CA LYS A 143 8.76 -17.90 15.59
C LYS A 143 8.34 -17.63 14.16
N LYS A 144 9.16 -16.87 13.42
CA LYS A 144 8.89 -16.48 12.03
C LYS A 144 9.27 -17.61 11.07
N LYS A 145 8.37 -17.87 10.10
CA LYS A 145 8.65 -18.69 8.90
C LYS A 145 7.94 -18.07 7.71
N GLY A 146 8.71 -17.46 6.80
CA GLY A 146 8.14 -16.70 5.67
C GLY A 146 7.35 -15.48 6.18
N THR A 147 6.07 -15.40 5.82
CA THR A 147 5.13 -14.35 6.25
C THR A 147 4.26 -14.76 7.45
N LYS A 148 4.61 -15.86 8.12
CA LYS A 148 3.88 -16.41 9.25
C LYS A 148 4.73 -16.36 10.50
N TRP A 149 4.08 -16.03 11.62
CA TRP A 149 4.66 -16.10 12.97
C TRP A 149 3.82 -17.05 13.80
N THR A 150 4.43 -18.09 14.32
CA THR A 150 3.73 -19.14 15.06
C THR A 150 4.28 -19.26 16.47
N ARG A 151 3.37 -19.34 17.46
CA ARG A 151 3.66 -19.61 18.86
C ARG A 151 2.92 -20.87 19.30
N ALA A 152 3.61 -21.78 20.00
CA ALA A 152 2.96 -22.89 20.70
C ALA A 152 2.16 -22.34 21.89
N LEU A 153 0.95 -22.86 22.06
CA LEU A 153 0.09 -22.64 23.23
C LEU A 153 0.03 -23.91 24.08
N ASP A 154 -0.62 -23.80 25.23
CA ASP A 154 -0.85 -24.94 26.10
C ASP A 154 -1.74 -26.00 25.42
N ASN A 155 -1.67 -27.25 25.91
CA ASN A 155 -2.44 -28.40 25.40
C ASN A 155 -2.20 -28.74 23.90
N GLY A 156 -1.00 -28.43 23.39
CA GLY A 156 -0.61 -28.77 22.01
C GLY A 156 -1.26 -27.90 20.94
N ARG A 157 -1.96 -26.83 21.32
CA ARG A 157 -2.47 -25.83 20.37
C ARG A 157 -1.34 -24.94 19.87
N ALA A 158 -1.58 -24.24 18.77
CA ALA A 158 -0.68 -23.22 18.27
C ALA A 158 -1.45 -22.02 17.76
N LEU A 159 -0.89 -20.83 17.96
CA LEU A 159 -1.39 -19.57 17.43
C LEU A 159 -0.47 -19.10 16.29
N THR A 160 -1.06 -18.82 15.14
CA THR A 160 -0.34 -18.29 13.98
C THR A 160 -0.90 -16.92 13.62
N PHE A 161 -0.02 -15.93 13.50
CA PHE A 161 -0.29 -14.68 12.80
C PHE A 161 0.26 -14.79 11.39
N ASP A 162 -0.57 -14.56 10.38
CA ASP A 162 -0.23 -14.75 8.96
C ASP A 162 -0.45 -13.45 8.19
N ALA A 163 0.64 -12.87 7.67
CA ALA A 163 0.59 -11.78 6.72
C ALA A 163 0.42 -12.36 5.30
N GLN A 164 -0.82 -12.58 4.91
CA GLN A 164 -1.18 -13.14 3.62
C GLN A 164 -1.19 -12.05 2.55
N LYS A 165 -0.29 -12.14 1.56
CA LYS A 165 -0.33 -11.25 0.40
C LYS A 165 -1.57 -11.52 -0.44
N SER A 166 -2.23 -10.46 -0.91
CA SER A 166 -3.31 -10.55 -1.89
C SER A 166 -2.81 -11.21 -3.18
N ALA A 167 -3.67 -12.03 -3.80
CA ALA A 167 -3.38 -12.62 -5.12
C ALA A 167 -3.57 -11.60 -6.26
N PHE A 168 -4.31 -10.52 -6.00
CA PHE A 168 -4.72 -9.55 -7.02
C PHE A 168 -4.04 -8.19 -6.90
N SER A 169 -3.32 -7.95 -5.78
CA SER A 169 -2.70 -6.65 -5.52
C SER A 169 -1.50 -6.79 -4.59
N ASP A 170 -0.74 -5.70 -4.44
CA ASP A 170 0.40 -5.62 -3.49
C ASP A 170 -0.04 -5.29 -2.06
N GLN A 171 -1.18 -5.78 -1.63
CA GLN A 171 -1.77 -5.56 -0.32
C GLN A 171 -1.64 -6.80 0.55
N TYR A 172 -1.79 -6.62 1.86
CA TYR A 172 -1.79 -7.72 2.82
C TYR A 172 -3.12 -7.81 3.54
N TYR A 173 -3.52 -9.06 3.79
CA TYR A 173 -4.47 -9.44 4.82
C TYR A 173 -3.70 -9.97 6.02
N PHE A 174 -4.16 -9.66 7.21
CA PHE A 174 -3.59 -10.22 8.44
C PHE A 174 -4.60 -11.17 9.08
N ASN A 175 -4.16 -12.39 9.29
CA ASN A 175 -5.01 -13.45 9.80
C ASN A 175 -4.45 -13.98 11.11
N VAL A 176 -5.33 -14.24 12.08
CA VAL A 176 -5.03 -14.90 13.32
C VAL A 176 -5.66 -16.27 13.29
N ILE A 177 -4.85 -17.33 13.42
CA ILE A 177 -5.26 -18.70 13.22
C ILE A 177 -4.89 -19.48 14.48
N VAL A 178 -5.88 -20.07 15.15
CA VAL A 178 -5.67 -21.00 16.25
C VAL A 178 -5.79 -22.42 15.71
N HIS A 179 -4.72 -23.17 15.82
CA HIS A 179 -4.66 -24.59 15.49
C HIS A 179 -4.97 -25.42 16.73
N GLU A 180 -6.01 -26.24 16.65
CA GLU A 180 -6.37 -27.13 17.75
C GLU A 180 -5.54 -28.42 17.73
N ALA A 181 -5.19 -28.91 18.90
CA ALA A 181 -4.52 -30.20 19.05
C ALA A 181 -5.51 -31.35 18.76
N SER A 182 -5.67 -31.75 17.52
CA SER A 182 -6.44 -32.92 17.19
C SER A 182 -5.70 -33.86 16.26
N ASN A 183 -5.63 -35.15 16.65
CA ASN A 183 -4.92 -36.17 15.90
C ASN A 183 -5.67 -36.68 14.65
N VAL A 184 -6.88 -36.22 14.36
CA VAL A 184 -7.73 -36.84 13.33
C VAL A 184 -8.07 -35.88 12.18
N TYR A 185 -8.28 -34.58 12.45
CA TYR A 185 -8.46 -33.54 11.45
C TYR A 185 -7.91 -32.23 12.01
N ALA A 186 -7.08 -31.53 11.24
CA ALA A 186 -6.58 -30.21 11.61
C ALA A 186 -7.76 -29.23 11.74
N ARG A 187 -8.27 -29.06 12.96
CA ARG A 187 -9.26 -28.01 13.25
C ARG A 187 -8.51 -26.72 13.50
N TYR A 188 -8.93 -25.66 12.84
CA TYR A 188 -8.43 -24.33 13.11
C TYR A 188 -9.57 -23.33 13.15
N SER A 189 -9.49 -22.36 14.00
CA SER A 189 -10.30 -21.16 13.93
C SER A 189 -9.50 -20.07 13.23
N TYR A 190 -10.18 -19.26 12.45
CA TYR A 190 -9.57 -18.25 11.61
C TYR A 190 -10.31 -16.93 11.84
N GLU A 191 -9.55 -15.90 12.16
CA GLU A 191 -10.05 -14.54 12.28
C GLU A 191 -9.18 -13.60 11.45
N ARG A 192 -9.82 -12.71 10.72
CA ARG A 192 -9.13 -11.68 9.95
C ARG A 192 -9.07 -10.41 10.78
N VAL A 193 -7.91 -9.75 10.81
CA VAL A 193 -7.75 -8.47 11.48
C VAL A 193 -8.48 -7.41 10.64
N VAL A 194 -9.47 -6.77 11.25
CA VAL A 194 -10.25 -5.69 10.63
C VAL A 194 -10.10 -4.46 11.50
N MET A 195 -9.44 -3.41 10.96
CA MET A 195 -9.25 -2.13 11.64
C MET A 195 -9.91 -1.03 10.83
N TYR A 196 -10.77 -0.23 11.48
CA TYR A 196 -11.52 0.87 10.84
C TYR A 196 -12.35 0.45 9.62
N GLY A 197 -12.90 -0.76 9.66
CA GLY A 197 -13.72 -1.30 8.57
C GLY A 197 -12.93 -1.88 7.38
N SER A 198 -11.61 -1.84 7.40
CA SER A 198 -10.76 -2.46 6.37
C SER A 198 -10.11 -3.74 6.87
N ASP A 199 -10.12 -4.77 6.04
CA ASP A 199 -9.41 -6.04 6.25
C ASP A 199 -8.20 -6.20 5.32
N ILE A 200 -7.99 -5.25 4.41
CA ILE A 200 -6.90 -5.23 3.44
C ILE A 200 -6.05 -3.97 3.62
N TYR A 201 -4.74 -4.15 3.62
CA TYR A 201 -3.78 -3.09 3.96
C TYR A 201 -2.76 -2.87 2.86
N ASN A 202 -2.75 -1.65 2.32
CA ASN A 202 -1.76 -1.24 1.32
C ASN A 202 -0.48 -0.79 2.02
N TRP A 203 0.41 -1.73 2.31
CA TRP A 203 1.64 -1.51 3.05
C TRP A 203 2.55 -0.40 2.45
N GLN A 204 2.49 -0.20 1.13
CA GLN A 204 3.30 0.82 0.47
C GLN A 204 2.82 2.26 0.76
N LEU A 205 1.55 2.41 1.15
CA LEU A 205 0.93 3.69 1.47
C LEU A 205 0.82 3.94 2.98
N MET A 206 1.25 2.98 3.81
CA MET A 206 1.19 3.14 5.26
C MET A 206 2.41 3.88 5.79
N THR A 207 2.16 4.85 6.65
CA THR A 207 3.22 5.47 7.47
C THR A 207 3.69 4.51 8.57
N SER A 208 4.88 4.76 9.14
CA SER A 208 5.37 3.97 10.29
C SER A 208 4.40 3.99 11.47
N GLU A 209 3.76 5.11 11.74
CA GLU A 209 2.74 5.24 12.77
C GLU A 209 1.49 4.38 12.48
N GLN A 210 1.02 4.37 11.25
CA GLN A 210 -0.10 3.52 10.84
C GLN A 210 0.22 2.03 10.96
N ILE A 211 1.45 1.64 10.64
CA ILE A 211 1.93 0.26 10.80
C ILE A 211 1.95 -0.11 12.29
N GLU A 212 2.48 0.76 13.13
CA GLU A 212 2.52 0.54 14.59
C GLU A 212 1.11 0.43 15.17
N ASN A 213 0.20 1.33 14.79
CA ASN A 213 -1.20 1.30 15.22
C ASN A 213 -1.90 -0.01 14.81
N LEU A 214 -1.66 -0.51 13.58
CA LEU A 214 -2.18 -1.79 13.12
C LEU A 214 -1.65 -2.95 13.96
N ILE A 215 -0.36 -2.93 14.27
CA ILE A 215 0.28 -3.96 15.10
C ILE A 215 -0.32 -3.96 16.50
N GLN A 216 -0.40 -2.80 17.16
CA GLN A 216 -0.97 -2.68 18.51
C GLN A 216 -2.43 -3.10 18.53
N TYR A 217 -3.19 -2.73 17.51
CA TYR A 217 -4.57 -3.15 17.38
C TYR A 217 -4.71 -4.69 17.24
N ALA A 218 -3.88 -5.31 16.40
CA ALA A 218 -3.88 -6.76 16.21
C ALA A 218 -3.46 -7.50 17.48
N LEU A 219 -2.42 -7.01 18.18
CA LEU A 219 -1.98 -7.57 19.45
C LEU A 219 -3.11 -7.55 20.48
N LYS A 220 -3.68 -6.39 20.75
CA LYS A 220 -4.68 -6.18 21.79
C LYS A 220 -5.98 -6.95 21.54
N ASN A 221 -6.48 -6.94 20.30
CA ASN A 221 -7.83 -7.42 20.02
C ASN A 221 -7.88 -8.87 19.52
N TYR A 222 -6.77 -9.39 18.98
CA TYR A 222 -6.78 -10.71 18.32
C TYR A 222 -5.76 -11.69 18.91
N ILE A 223 -4.62 -11.22 19.39
CA ILE A 223 -3.53 -12.09 19.83
C ILE A 223 -3.54 -12.30 21.35
N GLU A 224 -3.50 -11.22 22.13
CA GLU A 224 -3.46 -11.29 23.60
C GLU A 224 -4.62 -12.09 24.21
N PRO A 225 -5.88 -11.96 23.73
CA PRO A 225 -7.00 -12.76 24.25
C PRO A 225 -6.85 -14.28 24.03
N LYS A 226 -5.92 -14.70 23.19
CA LYS A 226 -5.67 -16.11 22.85
C LYS A 226 -4.41 -16.67 23.53
N ILE A 227 -3.58 -15.79 24.08
CA ILE A 227 -2.34 -16.16 24.78
C ILE A 227 -2.56 -16.27 26.28
N ASN A 228 -3.44 -15.44 26.83
CA ASN A 228 -3.85 -15.40 28.24
C ASN A 228 -5.04 -16.34 28.48
#